data_137ae0b70a9382f7ebda0cd4351b70a6
#
_entry.id   137ae0b70a9382f7ebda0cd4351b70a6
#
_cell.length_a   1.000
_cell.length_b   1.000
_cell.length_c   1.000
_cell.angle_alpha   90.00
_cell.angle_beta   90.00
_cell.angle_gamma   90.00
#
_symmetry.space_group_name_H-M   'P 1'
#
loop_
_entity.id
_entity.type
_entity.pdbx_description
1 polymer ?
#
loop_
_entity_poly.entity_id
_entity_poly.type
_entity_poly.pdbx_seq_one_letter_code
_entity_poly.pdbx_strand_id
1 'polypeptide(L)'
;CTSAEIAETFPRVIRHAEMPLTRTAPTPMMLLSGLVRENNIKVVVTGEGSDEMLAGYDIFKETMIRRFWASNPDSSLRPLLLKKLYPYIPQIAQANVQTIKMFFRYKLEDTENPFYSHLLRWNNSNHIKKHFSDYMKDVAVNYSPTDELSRQLPPDFDQWDPLAKAQWLEATIFMSGYLLSSQGDRMSMANSIEGRYPF
;
A
#
# COMPACT_ATOMS: atom_id res chain seq x y z
N CYS A 1 19.44 -1.11 -9.67
CA CYS A 1 19.02 -1.26 -11.07
C CYS A 1 18.62 0.10 -11.65
N THR A 2 18.77 0.23 -12.95
CA THR A 2 18.41 1.44 -13.73
C THR A 2 17.00 1.34 -14.29
N SER A 3 16.45 2.45 -14.74
CA SER A 3 15.14 2.46 -15.41
C SER A 3 15.13 1.60 -16.69
N ALA A 4 16.26 1.52 -17.40
CA ALA A 4 16.40 0.70 -18.58
C ALA A 4 16.32 -0.81 -18.23
N GLU A 5 17.05 -1.26 -17.22
CA GLU A 5 17.01 -2.64 -16.73
C GLU A 5 15.62 -3.02 -16.22
N ILE A 6 14.91 -2.08 -15.57
CA ILE A 6 13.51 -2.30 -15.17
C ILE A 6 12.63 -2.53 -16.39
N ALA A 7 12.72 -1.68 -17.41
CA ALA A 7 11.90 -1.78 -18.62
C ALA A 7 12.18 -3.09 -19.40
N GLU A 8 13.44 -3.47 -19.51
CA GLU A 8 13.86 -4.69 -20.20
C GLU A 8 13.40 -5.96 -19.46
N THR A 9 13.48 -5.96 -18.13
CA THR A 9 13.17 -7.15 -17.32
C THR A 9 11.66 -7.29 -17.07
N PHE A 10 10.89 -6.21 -17.13
CA PHE A 10 9.48 -6.20 -16.73
C PHE A 10 8.58 -7.21 -17.45
N PRO A 11 8.73 -7.50 -18.75
CA PRO A 11 7.96 -8.57 -19.42
C PRO A 11 8.17 -9.96 -18.78
N ARG A 12 9.39 -10.24 -18.32
CA ARG A 12 9.71 -11.48 -17.60
C ARG A 12 9.05 -11.48 -16.21
N VAL A 13 9.03 -10.34 -15.53
CA VAL A 13 8.35 -10.17 -14.24
C VAL A 13 6.85 -10.46 -14.36
N ILE A 14 6.18 -9.88 -15.37
CA ILE A 14 4.75 -10.14 -15.63
C ILE A 14 4.48 -11.63 -15.81
N ARG A 15 5.33 -12.32 -16.58
CA ARG A 15 5.20 -13.76 -16.80
C ARG A 15 5.27 -14.57 -15.50
N HIS A 16 6.21 -14.25 -14.61
CA HIS A 16 6.39 -14.96 -13.34
C HIS A 16 5.42 -14.54 -12.24
N ALA A 17 4.91 -13.30 -12.31
CA ALA A 17 3.92 -12.83 -11.35
C ALA A 17 2.58 -13.58 -11.47
N GLU A 18 2.22 -14.03 -12.71
CA GLU A 18 0.97 -14.76 -13.01
C GLU A 18 -0.30 -14.04 -12.54
N MET A 19 -0.21 -12.72 -12.35
CA MET A 19 -1.31 -11.87 -11.91
C MET A 19 -1.09 -10.45 -12.40
N PRO A 20 -2.13 -9.62 -12.51
CA PRO A 20 -1.99 -8.21 -12.85
C PRO A 20 -1.12 -7.47 -11.81
N LEU A 21 -0.16 -6.69 -12.30
CA LEU A 21 0.69 -5.85 -11.48
C LEU A 21 0.32 -4.38 -11.65
N THR A 22 0.27 -3.65 -10.55
CA THR A 22 -0.04 -2.21 -10.52
C THR A 22 1.20 -1.33 -10.53
N ARG A 23 2.40 -1.92 -10.37
CA ARG A 23 3.67 -1.21 -10.30
C ARG A 23 4.84 -2.10 -10.72
N THR A 24 6.02 -1.49 -10.92
CA THR A 24 7.24 -2.17 -11.36
C THR A 24 8.13 -2.68 -10.22
N ALA A 25 7.72 -2.50 -8.96
CA ALA A 25 8.50 -2.88 -7.77
C ALA A 25 8.96 -4.36 -7.72
N PRO A 26 8.24 -5.34 -8.30
CA PRO A 26 8.76 -6.71 -8.37
C PRO A 26 10.02 -6.87 -9.24
N THR A 27 10.31 -5.92 -10.17
CA THR A 27 11.46 -6.04 -11.07
C THR A 27 12.79 -5.99 -10.34
N PRO A 28 13.08 -5.02 -9.47
CA PRO A 28 14.28 -5.05 -8.64
C PRO A 28 14.44 -6.34 -7.84
N MET A 29 13.36 -6.90 -7.33
CA MET A 29 13.39 -8.17 -6.57
C MET A 29 13.77 -9.35 -7.46
N MET A 30 13.27 -9.41 -8.69
CA MET A 30 13.69 -10.42 -9.66
C MET A 30 15.17 -10.32 -9.99
N LEU A 31 15.68 -9.11 -10.21
CA LEU A 31 17.11 -8.89 -10.50
C LEU A 31 17.97 -9.25 -9.28
N LEU A 32 17.55 -8.85 -8.08
CA LEU A 32 18.25 -9.17 -6.83
C LEU A 32 18.29 -10.68 -6.58
N SER A 33 17.17 -11.38 -6.75
CA SER A 33 17.15 -12.83 -6.58
C SER A 33 18.01 -13.56 -7.61
N GLY A 34 18.12 -13.01 -8.83
CA GLY A 34 19.07 -13.49 -9.83
C GLY A 34 20.52 -13.37 -9.38
N LEU A 35 20.90 -12.20 -8.86
CA LEU A 35 22.23 -11.97 -8.29
C LEU A 35 22.55 -12.91 -7.12
N VAL A 36 21.57 -13.14 -6.24
CA VAL A 36 21.71 -14.11 -5.14
C VAL A 36 21.99 -15.51 -5.68
N ARG A 37 21.28 -15.90 -6.73
CA ARG A 37 21.46 -17.20 -7.37
C ARG A 37 22.83 -17.36 -8.01
N GLU A 38 23.33 -16.33 -8.68
CA GLU A 38 24.66 -16.31 -9.29
C GLU A 38 25.78 -16.50 -8.25
N ASN A 39 25.55 -16.06 -7.00
CA ASN A 39 26.45 -16.28 -5.88
C ASN A 39 26.26 -17.64 -5.17
N ASN A 40 25.51 -18.58 -5.77
CA ASN A 40 25.23 -19.91 -5.23
C ASN A 40 24.50 -19.92 -3.87
N ILE A 41 23.86 -18.84 -3.50
CA ILE A 41 22.99 -18.77 -2.32
C ILE A 41 21.59 -19.27 -2.70
N LYS A 42 20.98 -20.08 -1.86
CA LYS A 42 19.66 -20.68 -2.12
C LYS A 42 18.55 -20.14 -1.25
N VAL A 43 18.92 -19.60 -0.10
CA VAL A 43 17.98 -19.11 0.93
C VAL A 43 18.37 -17.71 1.33
N VAL A 44 17.42 -16.82 1.44
CA VAL A 44 17.59 -15.46 1.94
C VAL A 44 16.58 -15.16 3.06
N VAL A 45 17.01 -14.40 4.04
CA VAL A 45 16.13 -13.81 5.06
C VAL A 45 15.94 -12.34 4.69
N THR A 46 14.70 -11.90 4.63
CA THR A 46 14.37 -10.53 4.22
C THR A 46 13.48 -9.84 5.25
N GLY A 47 13.29 -8.54 5.10
CA GLY A 47 12.56 -7.71 6.05
C GLY A 47 11.07 -7.50 5.72
N GLU A 48 10.53 -8.20 4.73
CA GLU A 48 9.11 -8.10 4.41
C GLU A 48 8.25 -8.46 5.62
N GLY A 49 7.22 -7.68 5.87
CA GLY A 49 6.36 -7.76 7.04
C GLY A 49 6.78 -6.86 8.19
N SER A 50 8.04 -6.38 8.22
CA SER A 50 8.50 -5.52 9.32
C SER A 50 7.75 -4.19 9.39
N ASP A 51 7.49 -3.56 8.25
CA ASP A 51 6.77 -2.28 8.20
C ASP A 51 5.30 -2.43 8.61
N GLU A 52 4.67 -3.53 8.25
CA GLU A 52 3.29 -3.85 8.66
C GLU A 52 3.22 -4.12 10.17
N MET A 53 4.13 -4.94 10.70
CA MET A 53 4.12 -5.34 12.11
C MET A 53 4.62 -4.23 13.04
N LEU A 54 5.60 -3.42 12.62
CA LEU A 54 6.24 -2.38 13.42
C LEU A 54 5.75 -0.97 13.08
N ALA A 55 4.71 -0.84 12.26
CA ALA A 55 4.13 0.44 11.83
C ALA A 55 5.15 1.38 11.14
N GLY A 56 5.99 0.85 10.26
CA GLY A 56 7.02 1.60 9.55
C GLY A 56 6.48 2.52 8.46
N TYR A 57 5.39 2.15 7.79
CA TYR A 57 4.83 2.92 6.68
C TYR A 57 4.25 4.27 7.11
N ASP A 58 4.36 5.24 6.21
CA ASP A 58 3.82 6.58 6.44
C ASP A 58 2.28 6.61 6.57
N ILE A 59 1.55 5.62 6.05
CA ILE A 59 0.09 5.51 6.22
C ILE A 59 -0.30 5.44 7.69
N PHE A 60 0.49 4.80 8.53
CA PHE A 60 0.24 4.69 9.96
C PHE A 60 0.34 6.06 10.65
N LYS A 61 1.43 6.77 10.38
CA LYS A 61 1.64 8.14 10.89
C LYS A 61 0.58 9.10 10.34
N GLU A 62 0.26 9.00 9.05
CA GLU A 62 -0.80 9.81 8.42
C GLU A 62 -2.14 9.58 9.10
N THR A 63 -2.50 8.34 9.38
CA THR A 63 -3.73 8.00 10.09
C THR A 63 -3.82 8.69 11.44
N MET A 64 -2.76 8.66 12.23
CA MET A 64 -2.71 9.32 13.54
C MET A 64 -2.77 10.85 13.42
N ILE A 65 -2.05 11.44 12.46
CA ILE A 65 -2.10 12.88 12.19
C ILE A 65 -3.50 13.31 11.74
N ARG A 66 -4.15 12.55 10.87
CA ARG A 66 -5.51 12.85 10.41
C ARG A 66 -6.53 12.73 11.55
N ARG A 67 -6.45 11.72 12.39
CA ARG A 67 -7.29 11.61 13.61
C ARG A 67 -7.07 12.78 14.57
N PHE A 68 -5.81 13.18 14.79
CA PHE A 68 -5.49 14.38 15.58
C PHE A 68 -6.07 15.65 14.94
N TRP A 69 -6.03 15.77 13.62
CA TRP A 69 -6.68 16.90 12.94
C TRP A 69 -8.21 16.82 13.04
N ALA A 70 -8.80 15.65 12.88
CA ALA A 70 -10.26 15.43 12.98
C ALA A 70 -10.85 15.91 14.32
N SER A 71 -10.09 15.84 15.43
CA SER A 71 -10.55 16.36 16.73
C SER A 71 -10.64 17.91 16.79
N ASN A 72 -10.12 18.62 15.78
CA ASN A 72 -10.33 20.04 15.54
C ASN A 72 -10.19 20.32 14.02
N PRO A 73 -11.25 20.05 13.21
CA PRO A 73 -11.20 20.10 11.76
C PRO A 73 -10.89 21.50 11.19
N ASP A 74 -11.20 22.56 11.93
CA ASP A 74 -10.98 23.94 11.50
C ASP A 74 -9.56 24.46 11.76
N SER A 75 -8.74 23.68 12.46
CA SER A 75 -7.35 24.05 12.73
C SER A 75 -6.59 24.36 11.44
N SER A 76 -5.84 25.46 11.45
CA SER A 76 -4.89 25.81 10.39
C SER A 76 -3.50 25.19 10.59
N LEU A 77 -3.20 24.75 11.82
CA LEU A 77 -1.87 24.25 12.20
C LEU A 77 -1.74 22.72 12.12
N ARG A 78 -2.78 21.98 12.55
CA ARG A 78 -2.73 20.52 12.60
C ARG A 78 -2.41 19.86 11.26
N PRO A 79 -3.03 20.27 10.12
CA PRO A 79 -2.70 19.69 8.82
C PRO A 79 -1.25 19.93 8.35
N LEU A 80 -0.54 20.92 8.95
CA LEU A 80 0.87 21.15 8.61
C LEU A 80 1.80 19.99 9.04
N LEU A 81 1.38 19.15 9.98
CA LEU A 81 2.12 17.94 10.33
C LEU A 81 2.30 17.00 9.13
N LEU A 82 1.35 16.98 8.20
CA LEU A 82 1.43 16.18 6.98
C LEU A 82 2.58 16.62 6.07
N LYS A 83 2.95 17.91 6.06
CA LYS A 83 4.15 18.38 5.36
C LYS A 83 5.44 17.81 5.94
N LYS A 84 5.48 17.63 7.26
CA LYS A 84 6.64 17.04 7.95
C LYS A 84 6.72 15.53 7.72
N LEU A 85 5.59 14.88 7.49
CA LEU A 85 5.53 13.46 7.19
C LEU A 85 6.07 13.14 5.80
N TYR A 86 5.78 14.00 4.80
CA TYR A 86 6.14 13.77 3.39
C TYR A 86 7.15 14.79 2.85
N PRO A 87 8.32 15.00 3.50
CA PRO A 87 9.31 15.99 3.04
C PRO A 87 9.93 15.62 1.69
N TYR A 88 9.91 14.34 1.34
CA TYR A 88 10.45 13.79 0.09
C TYR A 88 9.47 13.89 -1.10
N ILE A 89 8.23 14.34 -0.86
CA ILE A 89 7.25 14.61 -1.91
C ILE A 89 7.17 16.13 -2.12
N PRO A 90 7.83 16.68 -3.17
CA PRO A 90 7.92 18.14 -3.37
C PRO A 90 6.55 18.82 -3.41
N GLN A 91 5.56 18.16 -4.02
CA GLN A 91 4.20 18.66 -4.16
C GLN A 91 3.50 18.84 -2.80
N ILE A 92 3.83 18.02 -1.80
CA ILE A 92 3.30 18.12 -0.44
C ILE A 92 4.17 19.06 0.41
N ALA A 93 5.49 18.90 0.35
CA ALA A 93 6.43 19.68 1.15
C ALA A 93 6.30 21.19 0.87
N GLN A 94 6.10 21.59 -0.39
CA GLN A 94 5.96 22.97 -0.82
C GLN A 94 4.51 23.48 -0.85
N ALA A 95 3.51 22.60 -0.69
CA ALA A 95 2.11 22.97 -0.75
C ALA A 95 1.76 23.99 0.34
N ASN A 96 0.84 24.92 0.03
CA ASN A 96 0.22 25.74 1.06
C ASN A 96 -0.79 24.92 1.89
N VAL A 97 -1.24 25.48 3.00
CA VAL A 97 -2.15 24.80 3.92
C VAL A 97 -3.49 24.43 3.28
N GLN A 98 -3.96 25.24 2.34
CA GLN A 98 -5.24 24.99 1.64
C GLN A 98 -5.15 23.78 0.73
N THR A 99 -4.06 23.63 0.01
CA THR A 99 -3.78 22.44 -0.82
C THR A 99 -3.70 21.17 0.04
N ILE A 100 -3.02 21.23 1.19
CA ILE A 100 -2.96 20.13 2.14
C ILE A 100 -4.37 19.76 2.63
N LYS A 101 -5.15 20.78 3.06
CA LYS A 101 -6.52 20.57 3.48
C LYS A 101 -7.37 19.94 2.37
N MET A 102 -7.32 20.45 1.16
CA MET A 102 -8.08 19.91 0.04
C MET A 102 -7.77 18.44 -0.23
N PHE A 103 -6.50 18.05 -0.18
CA PHE A 103 -6.07 16.67 -0.48
C PHE A 103 -6.40 15.69 0.66
N PHE A 104 -6.11 16.07 1.93
CA PHE A 104 -6.17 15.15 3.05
C PHE A 104 -7.50 15.22 3.84
N ARG A 105 -8.41 16.14 3.50
CA ARG A 105 -9.69 16.32 4.22
C ARG A 105 -10.75 15.25 3.88
N TYR A 106 -10.52 14.46 2.83
CA TYR A 106 -11.48 13.44 2.44
C TYR A 106 -11.79 12.51 3.62
N LYS A 107 -13.09 12.44 4.00
CA LYS A 107 -13.55 11.62 5.14
C LYS A 107 -12.76 11.85 6.44
N LEU A 108 -12.32 13.08 6.69
CA LEU A 108 -11.47 13.42 7.84
C LEU A 108 -12.17 13.10 9.18
N GLU A 109 -13.45 13.38 9.28
CA GLU A 109 -14.23 13.25 10.50
C GLU A 109 -14.87 11.86 10.68
N ASP A 110 -14.79 11.01 9.67
CA ASP A 110 -15.31 9.64 9.66
C ASP A 110 -14.36 8.67 10.40
N THR A 111 -13.90 9.08 11.59
CA THR A 111 -12.84 8.40 12.36
C THR A 111 -13.23 7.02 12.88
N GLU A 112 -14.52 6.74 12.98
CA GLU A 112 -15.03 5.43 13.43
C GLU A 112 -15.14 4.41 12.30
N ASN A 113 -14.95 4.84 11.05
CA ASN A 113 -14.95 3.95 9.91
C ASN A 113 -13.81 2.93 10.03
N PRO A 114 -14.08 1.62 9.93
CA PRO A 114 -13.06 0.57 10.09
C PRO A 114 -11.91 0.70 9.07
N PHE A 115 -12.18 1.33 7.93
CA PHE A 115 -11.21 1.54 6.84
C PHE A 115 -10.60 2.94 6.81
N TYR A 116 -10.75 3.72 7.87
CA TYR A 116 -10.36 5.14 7.94
C TYR A 116 -8.95 5.42 7.37
N SER A 117 -7.97 4.61 7.74
CA SER A 117 -6.57 4.73 7.30
C SER A 117 -6.41 4.64 5.78
N HIS A 118 -7.25 3.86 5.11
CA HIS A 118 -7.13 3.53 3.69
C HIS A 118 -8.07 4.34 2.79
N LEU A 119 -9.15 4.94 3.35
CA LEU A 119 -10.20 5.61 2.57
C LEU A 119 -9.67 6.62 1.56
N LEU A 120 -8.67 7.42 1.95
CA LEU A 120 -8.09 8.44 1.06
C LEU A 120 -7.41 7.79 -0.15
N ARG A 121 -6.62 6.74 0.07
CA ARG A 121 -5.91 6.03 -1.00
C ARG A 121 -6.87 5.30 -1.91
N TRP A 122 -7.86 4.63 -1.34
CA TRP A 122 -8.89 3.92 -2.12
C TRP A 122 -9.74 4.87 -2.94
N ASN A 123 -10.08 6.05 -2.40
CA ASN A 123 -10.77 7.07 -3.18
C ASN A 123 -9.94 7.52 -4.39
N ASN A 124 -8.65 7.76 -4.19
CA ASN A 124 -7.76 8.12 -5.30
C ASN A 124 -7.67 6.99 -6.34
N SER A 125 -7.56 5.74 -5.90
CA SER A 125 -7.52 4.57 -6.79
C SER A 125 -8.83 4.38 -7.56
N ASN A 126 -9.97 4.71 -6.98
CA ASN A 126 -11.28 4.63 -7.65
C ASN A 126 -11.36 5.50 -8.92
N HIS A 127 -10.55 6.54 -9.02
CA HIS A 127 -10.54 7.37 -10.24
C HIS A 127 -10.13 6.60 -11.50
N ILE A 128 -9.45 5.45 -11.38
CA ILE A 128 -9.13 4.60 -12.52
C ILE A 128 -10.39 4.03 -13.20
N LYS A 129 -11.48 3.83 -12.44
CA LYS A 129 -12.73 3.29 -12.96
C LYS A 129 -13.36 4.14 -14.07
N LYS A 130 -13.05 5.44 -14.13
CA LYS A 130 -13.51 6.31 -15.22
C LYS A 130 -12.96 5.90 -16.59
N HIS A 131 -11.86 5.17 -16.62
CA HIS A 131 -11.22 4.65 -17.83
C HIS A 131 -11.67 3.22 -18.19
N PHE A 132 -12.57 2.63 -17.42
CA PHE A 132 -13.13 1.32 -17.73
C PHE A 132 -13.98 1.40 -19.00
N SER A 133 -13.95 0.34 -19.81
CA SER A 133 -14.93 0.13 -20.89
C SER A 133 -16.32 -0.02 -20.30
N ASP A 134 -17.37 0.16 -21.12
CA ASP A 134 -18.75 -0.01 -20.65
C ASP A 134 -18.99 -1.44 -20.15
N TYR A 135 -18.45 -2.44 -20.84
CA TYR A 135 -18.46 -3.83 -20.37
C TYR A 135 -17.86 -3.98 -18.96
N MET A 136 -16.70 -3.37 -18.70
CA MET A 136 -16.06 -3.44 -17.37
C MET A 136 -16.84 -2.68 -16.30
N LYS A 137 -17.51 -1.57 -16.67
CA LYS A 137 -18.40 -0.86 -15.75
C LYS A 137 -19.61 -1.73 -15.36
N ASP A 138 -20.22 -2.39 -16.33
CA ASP A 138 -21.38 -3.28 -16.10
C ASP A 138 -21.00 -4.48 -15.21
N VAL A 139 -19.83 -5.08 -15.42
CA VAL A 139 -19.30 -6.16 -14.57
C VAL A 139 -19.03 -5.68 -13.16
N ALA A 140 -18.43 -4.48 -13.01
CA ALA A 140 -18.01 -3.94 -11.72
C ALA A 140 -19.15 -3.28 -10.92
N VAL A 141 -20.33 -3.01 -11.52
CA VAL A 141 -21.40 -2.25 -10.88
C VAL A 141 -21.92 -2.90 -9.59
N ASN A 142 -21.95 -4.21 -9.55
CA ASN A 142 -22.46 -5.00 -8.41
C ASN A 142 -21.36 -5.52 -7.49
N TYR A 143 -20.09 -5.13 -7.72
CA TYR A 143 -18.96 -5.58 -6.92
C TYR A 143 -18.39 -4.45 -6.05
N SER A 144 -18.41 -4.64 -4.76
CA SER A 144 -17.81 -3.74 -3.77
C SER A 144 -16.67 -4.44 -3.02
N PRO A 145 -15.40 -4.11 -3.31
CA PRO A 145 -14.26 -4.66 -2.57
C PRO A 145 -14.33 -4.36 -1.08
N THR A 146 -14.88 -3.21 -0.69
CA THR A 146 -15.02 -2.83 0.72
C THR A 146 -16.04 -3.69 1.45
N ASP A 147 -17.14 -4.10 0.77
CA ASP A 147 -18.14 -4.98 1.38
C ASP A 147 -17.60 -6.41 1.55
N GLU A 148 -16.78 -6.86 0.60
CA GLU A 148 -16.10 -8.14 0.71
C GLU A 148 -15.11 -8.14 1.89
N LEU A 149 -14.30 -7.08 2.01
CA LEU A 149 -13.36 -6.93 3.11
C LEU A 149 -14.07 -6.79 4.46
N SER A 150 -15.23 -6.11 4.51
CA SER A 150 -16.03 -5.97 5.73
C SER A 150 -16.47 -7.33 6.31
N ARG A 151 -16.67 -8.34 5.46
CA ARG A 151 -17.02 -9.69 5.91
C ARG A 151 -15.86 -10.47 6.51
N GLN A 152 -14.64 -9.99 6.30
CA GLN A 152 -13.40 -10.60 6.80
C GLN A 152 -12.91 -9.95 8.09
N LEU A 153 -13.52 -8.83 8.53
CA LEU A 153 -13.11 -8.14 9.74
C LEU A 153 -13.28 -9.06 10.98
N PRO A 154 -12.32 -9.07 11.90
CA PRO A 154 -12.46 -9.74 13.19
C PRO A 154 -13.70 -9.25 13.95
N PRO A 155 -14.37 -10.10 14.74
CA PRO A 155 -15.62 -9.75 15.44
C PRO A 155 -15.51 -8.54 16.38
N ASP A 156 -14.34 -8.30 16.94
CA ASP A 156 -14.03 -7.22 17.89
C ASP A 156 -13.27 -6.06 17.24
N PHE A 157 -13.14 -6.05 15.90
CA PHE A 157 -12.33 -5.07 15.15
C PHE A 157 -12.68 -3.61 15.49
N ASP A 158 -13.95 -3.31 15.72
CA ASP A 158 -14.40 -1.96 16.05
C ASP A 158 -13.80 -1.44 17.38
N GLN A 159 -13.43 -2.34 18.28
CA GLN A 159 -12.84 -2.01 19.58
C GLN A 159 -11.31 -1.84 19.51
N TRP A 160 -10.68 -2.20 18.40
CA TRP A 160 -9.24 -2.13 18.27
C TRP A 160 -8.72 -0.70 18.21
N ASP A 161 -7.48 -0.52 18.65
CA ASP A 161 -6.77 0.75 18.48
C ASP A 161 -6.67 1.11 16.98
N PRO A 162 -6.78 2.41 16.64
CA PRO A 162 -6.70 2.85 15.24
C PRO A 162 -5.43 2.43 14.50
N LEU A 163 -4.29 2.33 15.21
CA LEU A 163 -3.05 1.85 14.61
C LEU A 163 -3.14 0.36 14.29
N ALA A 164 -3.65 -0.44 15.23
CA ALA A 164 -3.85 -1.89 15.04
C ALA A 164 -4.81 -2.17 13.88
N LYS A 165 -5.89 -1.39 13.74
CA LYS A 165 -6.80 -1.48 12.57
C LYS A 165 -6.04 -1.23 11.26
N ALA A 166 -5.20 -0.20 11.20
CA ALA A 166 -4.43 0.13 10.01
C ALA A 166 -3.39 -0.96 9.67
N GLN A 167 -2.70 -1.51 10.68
CA GLN A 167 -1.74 -2.61 10.52
C GLN A 167 -2.41 -3.87 10.00
N TRP A 168 -3.56 -4.23 10.55
CA TRP A 168 -4.32 -5.39 10.09
C TRP A 168 -4.73 -5.26 8.61
N LEU A 169 -5.17 -4.08 8.20
CA LEU A 169 -5.54 -3.83 6.80
C LEU A 169 -4.33 -3.97 5.87
N GLU A 170 -3.17 -3.39 6.22
CA GLU A 170 -1.95 -3.55 5.41
C GLU A 170 -1.51 -5.01 5.36
N ALA A 171 -1.48 -5.72 6.50
CA ALA A 171 -1.11 -7.13 6.54
C ALA A 171 -2.05 -8.01 5.72
N THR A 172 -3.36 -7.77 5.79
CA THR A 172 -4.35 -8.58 5.10
C THR A 172 -4.37 -8.31 3.59
N ILE A 173 -4.35 -7.04 3.18
CA ILE A 173 -4.56 -6.65 1.78
C ILE A 173 -3.23 -6.58 1.03
N PHE A 174 -2.24 -5.91 1.60
CA PHE A 174 -1.03 -5.55 0.91
C PHE A 174 0.07 -6.59 1.07
N MET A 175 0.32 -7.05 2.31
CA MET A 175 1.37 -8.02 2.57
C MET A 175 1.06 -9.37 1.92
N SER A 176 -0.09 -9.98 2.22
CA SER A 176 -0.42 -11.31 1.70
C SER A 176 -0.67 -11.32 0.20
N GLY A 177 -1.44 -10.34 -0.31
CA GLY A 177 -1.86 -10.31 -1.72
C GLY A 177 -0.79 -9.80 -2.68
N TYR A 178 0.17 -9.02 -2.21
CA TYR A 178 1.15 -8.37 -3.06
C TYR A 178 2.60 -8.58 -2.62
N LEU A 179 2.98 -8.16 -1.41
CA LEU A 179 4.40 -8.18 -1.00
C LEU A 179 4.96 -9.60 -0.97
N LEU A 180 4.33 -10.51 -0.23
CA LEU A 180 4.80 -11.89 -0.09
C LEU A 180 4.54 -12.71 -1.34
N SER A 181 3.48 -12.42 -2.10
CA SER A 181 3.13 -13.16 -3.31
C SER A 181 3.96 -12.68 -4.51
N SER A 182 3.46 -11.65 -5.22
CA SER A 182 4.00 -11.27 -6.53
C SER A 182 5.35 -10.55 -6.47
N GLN A 183 5.66 -9.84 -5.38
CA GLN A 183 6.95 -9.16 -5.23
C GLN A 183 8.00 -10.07 -4.57
N GLY A 184 7.66 -10.83 -3.55
CA GLY A 184 8.57 -11.71 -2.80
C GLY A 184 8.73 -13.08 -3.46
N ASP A 185 7.83 -14.00 -3.15
CA ASP A 185 7.97 -15.43 -3.49
C ASP A 185 8.12 -15.68 -4.99
N ARG A 186 7.26 -15.11 -5.83
CA ARG A 186 7.29 -15.37 -7.27
C ARG A 186 8.56 -14.87 -7.93
N MET A 187 9.11 -13.76 -7.46
CA MET A 187 10.37 -13.21 -7.98
C MET A 187 11.58 -14.03 -7.49
N SER A 188 11.53 -14.52 -6.26
CA SER A 188 12.55 -15.40 -5.71
C SER A 188 12.52 -16.77 -6.37
N MET A 189 11.36 -17.38 -6.51
CA MET A 189 11.15 -18.67 -7.15
C MET A 189 11.55 -18.67 -8.64
N ALA A 190 11.36 -17.55 -9.34
CA ALA A 190 11.81 -17.38 -10.73
C ALA A 190 13.31 -17.63 -10.92
N ASN A 191 14.10 -17.48 -9.85
CA ASN A 191 15.54 -17.74 -9.81
C ASN A 191 15.92 -18.91 -8.87
N SER A 192 14.94 -19.72 -8.44
CA SER A 192 15.14 -20.86 -7.54
C SER A 192 15.76 -20.45 -6.19
N ILE A 193 15.31 -19.33 -5.63
CA ILE A 193 15.68 -18.84 -4.32
C ILE A 193 14.48 -19.01 -3.38
N GLU A 194 14.74 -19.47 -2.15
CA GLU A 194 13.77 -19.52 -1.06
C GLU A 194 13.85 -18.23 -0.24
N GLY A 195 12.75 -17.47 -0.16
CA GLY A 195 12.61 -16.33 0.73
C GLY A 195 12.09 -16.78 2.10
N ARG A 196 12.65 -16.24 3.18
CA ARG A 196 12.17 -16.42 4.55
C ARG A 196 11.87 -15.07 5.18
N TYR A 197 10.69 -14.95 5.76
CA TYR A 197 10.11 -13.73 6.30
C TYR A 197 9.89 -13.90 7.80
N PRO A 198 10.76 -13.36 8.67
CA PRO A 198 10.70 -13.60 10.12
C PRO A 198 9.66 -12.75 10.86
N PHE A 199 8.95 -11.83 10.17
CA PHE A 199 7.95 -10.92 10.74
C PHE A 199 6.52 -11.32 10.45
#